data_07c59d488c7382a37e35e61dcb3f0767
#
_entry.id   07c59d488c7382a37e35e61dcb3f0767
#
_cell.length_a   1.000
_cell.length_b   1.000
_cell.length_c   1.000
_cell.angle_alpha   90.00
_cell.angle_beta   90.00
_cell.angle_gamma   90.00
#
_symmetry.space_group_name_H-M   'P 1'
#
loop_
_entity.id
_entity.type
_entity.pdbx_description
1 polymer ?
#
loop_
_entity_poly.entity_id
_entity_poly.type
_entity_poly.pdbx_seq_one_letter_code
_entity_poly.pdbx_strand_id
1 'polypeptide(L)'
;MNRHRSMAFYVECLLLTVFLLALTAVLAQLFSAARAQALEARRLTDAQRLAQNVSEEFYAAENEAEFLRLAGLEAADDLGGQVERTGSSGESYRLDLELTEQPQTAGRTVTLHVEVFASNGAAVCGLDFVRYWPN
;
A
#
# COMPACT_ATOMS: atom_id res chain seq x y z
N MET A 1 -29.17 11.95 60.23
CA MET A 1 -28.56 10.69 59.73
C MET A 1 -28.71 10.45 58.22
N ASN A 2 -29.64 11.07 57.52
CA ASN A 2 -29.85 10.84 56.08
C ASN A 2 -28.94 11.65 55.14
N ARG A 3 -28.29 12.71 55.58
CA ARG A 3 -27.44 13.57 54.73
C ARG A 3 -26.12 12.87 54.29
N HIS A 4 -25.51 12.07 55.14
CA HIS A 4 -24.28 11.37 54.81
C HIS A 4 -24.51 10.22 53.82
N ARG A 5 -25.65 9.58 53.84
CA ARG A 5 -26.00 8.49 52.92
C ARG A 5 -26.27 8.99 51.49
N SER A 6 -26.92 10.17 51.39
CA SER A 6 -27.13 10.79 50.08
C SER A 6 -25.85 11.32 49.47
N MET A 7 -24.93 11.89 50.24
CA MET A 7 -23.61 12.31 49.73
C MET A 7 -22.77 11.14 49.21
N ALA A 8 -22.74 10.02 49.92
CA ALA A 8 -22.06 8.83 49.48
C ALA A 8 -22.59 8.31 48.13
N PHE A 9 -23.90 8.30 47.96
CA PHE A 9 -24.56 7.92 46.72
C PHE A 9 -24.20 8.84 45.56
N TYR A 10 -24.17 10.17 45.78
CA TYR A 10 -23.77 11.11 44.73
C TYR A 10 -22.30 10.95 44.30
N VAL A 11 -21.41 10.71 45.25
CA VAL A 11 -19.98 10.45 44.97
C VAL A 11 -19.83 9.17 44.19
N GLU A 12 -20.56 8.11 44.53
CA GLU A 12 -20.54 6.84 43.81
C GLU A 12 -21.05 6.99 42.38
N CYS A 13 -22.16 7.68 42.16
CA CYS A 13 -22.66 7.97 40.82
C CYS A 13 -21.69 8.81 40.01
N LEU A 14 -21.02 9.80 40.62
CA LEU A 14 -20.03 10.63 39.96
C LEU A 14 -18.82 9.81 39.53
N LEU A 15 -18.30 8.94 40.41
CA LEU A 15 -17.19 8.03 40.10
C LEU A 15 -17.54 7.08 38.96
N LEU A 16 -18.73 6.48 38.99
CA LEU A 16 -19.22 5.60 37.92
C LEU A 16 -19.31 6.35 36.59
N THR A 17 -19.81 7.58 36.60
CA THR A 17 -19.93 8.40 35.39
C THR A 17 -18.56 8.74 34.82
N VAL A 18 -17.61 9.15 35.65
CA VAL A 18 -16.23 9.44 35.24
C VAL A 18 -15.55 8.18 34.66
N PHE A 19 -15.74 7.03 35.32
CA PHE A 19 -15.20 5.75 34.85
C PHE A 19 -15.81 5.35 33.50
N LEU A 20 -17.11 5.50 33.32
CA LEU A 20 -17.79 5.21 32.06
C LEU A 20 -17.27 6.11 30.91
N LEU A 21 -17.09 7.41 31.19
CA LEU A 21 -16.53 8.35 30.21
C LEU A 21 -15.11 7.98 29.85
N ALA A 22 -14.26 7.57 30.80
CA ALA A 22 -12.91 7.13 30.55
C ALA A 22 -12.87 5.87 29.67
N LEU A 23 -13.73 4.87 29.96
CA LEU A 23 -13.85 3.67 29.12
C LEU A 23 -14.29 3.99 27.69
N THR A 24 -15.26 4.90 27.54
CA THR A 24 -15.75 5.32 26.22
C THR A 24 -14.63 5.99 25.40
N ALA A 25 -13.82 6.83 26.04
CA ALA A 25 -12.68 7.49 25.40
C ALA A 25 -11.62 6.47 24.93
N VAL A 26 -11.31 5.48 25.76
CA VAL A 26 -10.36 4.40 25.40
C VAL A 26 -10.89 3.59 24.22
N LEU A 27 -12.16 3.22 24.24
CA LEU A 27 -12.78 2.48 23.13
C LEU A 27 -12.73 3.29 21.82
N ALA A 28 -13.04 4.58 21.86
CA ALA A 28 -12.97 5.46 20.69
C ALA A 28 -11.55 5.52 20.11
N GLN A 29 -10.52 5.60 20.96
CA GLN A 29 -9.11 5.56 20.53
C GLN A 29 -8.75 4.22 19.87
N LEU A 30 -9.18 3.08 20.44
CA LEU A 30 -8.93 1.76 19.87
C LEU A 30 -9.60 1.61 18.49
N PHE A 31 -10.83 2.06 18.34
CA PHE A 31 -11.52 2.03 17.05
C PHE A 31 -10.84 2.91 15.99
N SER A 32 -10.37 4.09 16.38
CA SER A 32 -9.64 4.99 15.50
C SER A 32 -8.33 4.35 15.03
N ALA A 33 -7.54 3.76 15.93
CA ALA A 33 -6.31 3.08 15.62
C ALA A 33 -6.53 1.85 14.70
N ALA A 34 -7.54 1.03 15.02
CA ALA A 34 -7.89 -0.14 14.20
C ALA A 34 -8.31 0.26 12.78
N ARG A 35 -9.07 1.36 12.64
CA ARG A 35 -9.46 1.87 11.33
C ARG A 35 -8.25 2.35 10.51
N ALA A 36 -7.31 3.06 11.14
CA ALA A 36 -6.08 3.51 10.47
C ALA A 36 -5.26 2.32 9.96
N GLN A 37 -5.06 1.30 10.78
CA GLN A 37 -4.36 0.08 10.39
C GLN A 37 -5.08 -0.67 9.25
N ALA A 38 -6.40 -0.73 9.28
CA ALA A 38 -7.18 -1.37 8.22
C ALA A 38 -7.02 -0.65 6.86
N LEU A 39 -6.97 0.68 6.87
CA LEU A 39 -6.73 1.47 5.65
C LEU A 39 -5.32 1.25 5.11
N GLU A 40 -4.32 1.22 5.96
CA GLU A 40 -2.93 0.95 5.57
C GLU A 40 -2.77 -0.46 4.99
N ALA A 41 -3.36 -1.46 5.62
CA ALA A 41 -3.36 -2.83 5.11
C ALA A 41 -4.04 -2.95 3.73
N ARG A 42 -5.13 -2.23 3.50
CA ARG A 42 -5.79 -2.17 2.17
C ARG A 42 -4.89 -1.54 1.12
N ARG A 43 -4.24 -0.42 1.44
CA ARG A 43 -3.28 0.24 0.53
C ARG A 43 -2.14 -0.68 0.15
N LEU A 44 -1.56 -1.37 1.13
CA LEU A 44 -0.49 -2.33 0.88
C LEU A 44 -0.97 -3.48 -0.03
N THR A 45 -2.16 -4.02 0.21
CA THR A 45 -2.74 -5.09 -0.61
C THR A 45 -3.00 -4.62 -2.05
N ASP A 46 -3.56 -3.42 -2.22
CA ASP A 46 -3.78 -2.84 -3.56
C ASP A 46 -2.45 -2.60 -4.29
N ALA A 47 -1.45 -2.03 -3.61
CA ALA A 47 -0.13 -1.78 -4.17
C ALA A 47 0.57 -3.07 -4.60
N GLN A 48 0.55 -4.11 -3.78
CA GLN A 48 1.11 -5.42 -4.12
C GLN A 48 0.41 -6.05 -5.33
N ARG A 49 -0.91 -5.95 -5.39
CA ARG A 49 -1.69 -6.45 -6.53
C ARG A 49 -1.35 -5.72 -7.82
N LEU A 50 -1.20 -4.39 -7.77
CA LEU A 50 -0.80 -3.60 -8.93
C LEU A 50 0.62 -3.97 -9.40
N ALA A 51 1.57 -4.13 -8.49
CA ALA A 51 2.92 -4.59 -8.81
C ALA A 51 2.92 -6.01 -9.41
N GLN A 52 2.09 -6.92 -8.90
CA GLN A 52 1.91 -8.25 -9.48
C GLN A 52 1.34 -8.21 -10.90
N ASN A 53 0.36 -7.36 -11.17
CA ASN A 53 -0.18 -7.21 -12.52
C ASN A 53 0.91 -6.75 -13.51
N VAL A 54 1.75 -5.80 -13.11
CA VAL A 54 2.90 -5.37 -13.92
C VAL A 54 3.90 -6.50 -14.11
N SER A 55 4.14 -7.33 -13.09
CA SER A 55 5.01 -8.50 -13.24
C SER A 55 4.45 -9.53 -14.23
N GLU A 56 3.15 -9.72 -14.27
CA GLU A 56 2.49 -10.59 -15.27
C GLU A 56 2.68 -10.04 -16.69
N GLU A 57 2.54 -8.72 -16.88
CA GLU A 57 2.84 -8.03 -18.14
C GLU A 57 4.33 -8.24 -18.54
N PHE A 58 5.25 -8.14 -17.57
CA PHE A 58 6.68 -8.36 -17.77
C PHE A 58 7.01 -9.81 -18.15
N TYR A 59 6.38 -10.77 -17.49
CA TYR A 59 6.60 -12.20 -17.83
C TYR A 59 5.89 -12.62 -19.12
N ALA A 60 4.85 -11.94 -19.55
CA ALA A 60 4.15 -12.21 -20.81
C ALA A 60 4.89 -11.62 -22.01
N ALA A 61 5.61 -10.51 -21.85
CA ALA A 61 6.32 -9.83 -22.93
C ALA A 61 7.48 -10.67 -23.49
N GLU A 62 7.65 -10.72 -24.81
CA GLU A 62 8.77 -11.44 -25.45
C GLU A 62 10.08 -10.63 -25.43
N ASN A 63 9.95 -9.29 -25.35
CA ASN A 63 11.07 -8.36 -25.33
C ASN A 63 10.71 -7.09 -24.56
N GLU A 64 11.69 -6.23 -24.37
CA GLU A 64 11.56 -4.98 -23.64
C GLU A 64 10.56 -4.00 -24.27
N ALA A 65 10.61 -3.82 -25.59
CA ALA A 65 9.70 -2.92 -26.29
C ALA A 65 8.23 -3.36 -26.15
N GLU A 66 7.98 -4.65 -26.15
CA GLU A 66 6.65 -5.19 -25.90
C GLU A 66 6.20 -4.99 -24.47
N PHE A 67 7.10 -5.17 -23.50
CA PHE A 67 6.80 -4.88 -22.10
C PHE A 67 6.45 -3.41 -21.89
N LEU A 68 7.26 -2.48 -22.40
CA LEU A 68 6.98 -1.04 -22.27
C LEU A 68 5.62 -0.67 -22.89
N ARG A 69 5.28 -1.25 -24.02
CA ARG A 69 3.96 -1.08 -24.65
C ARG A 69 2.82 -1.63 -23.77
N LEU A 70 2.96 -2.83 -23.22
CA LEU A 70 1.95 -3.45 -22.34
C LEU A 70 1.78 -2.64 -21.05
N ALA A 71 2.88 -2.15 -20.49
CA ALA A 71 2.86 -1.30 -19.30
C ALA A 71 2.29 0.10 -19.55
N GLY A 72 2.15 0.53 -20.82
CA GLY A 72 1.65 1.86 -21.20
C GLY A 72 2.74 2.93 -21.29
N LEU A 73 4.00 2.53 -21.50
CA LEU A 73 5.19 3.39 -21.57
C LEU A 73 5.69 3.59 -23.02
N GLU A 74 4.79 3.83 -23.96
CA GLU A 74 5.09 3.83 -25.42
C GLU A 74 6.11 4.90 -25.86
N ALA A 75 6.49 5.84 -25.01
CA ALA A 75 7.41 6.96 -25.33
C ALA A 75 8.61 7.06 -24.40
N ALA A 76 8.98 5.99 -23.69
CA ALA A 76 10.15 6.04 -22.81
C ALA A 76 11.43 5.88 -23.64
N ASP A 77 12.24 6.94 -23.69
CA ASP A 77 13.60 6.90 -24.25
C ASP A 77 14.59 6.18 -23.29
N ASP A 78 14.19 5.95 -22.05
CA ASP A 78 14.92 5.29 -20.99
C ASP A 78 14.30 3.92 -20.63
N LEU A 79 15.10 3.03 -20.02
CA LEU A 79 14.74 1.68 -19.56
C LEU A 79 13.70 1.69 -18.40
N GLY A 80 12.73 2.61 -18.42
CA GLY A 80 11.71 2.72 -17.38
C GLY A 80 10.79 3.91 -17.55
N GLY A 81 9.91 4.13 -16.58
CA GLY A 81 8.98 5.25 -16.57
C GLY A 81 7.95 5.17 -15.46
N GLN A 82 7.03 6.12 -15.46
CA GLN A 82 5.96 6.23 -14.47
C GLN A 82 4.61 5.92 -15.08
N VAL A 83 3.84 5.07 -14.42
CA VAL A 83 2.48 4.70 -14.83
C VAL A 83 1.51 4.92 -13.68
N GLU A 84 0.36 5.50 -13.97
CA GLU A 84 -0.73 5.57 -13.00
C GLU A 84 -1.68 4.39 -13.16
N ARG A 85 -2.01 3.75 -12.06
CA ARG A 85 -2.99 2.64 -11.99
C ARG A 85 -3.95 2.88 -10.83
N THR A 86 -5.18 2.43 -10.99
CA THR A 86 -6.21 2.53 -9.95
C THR A 86 -6.33 1.21 -9.20
N GLY A 87 -6.26 1.25 -7.89
CA GLY A 87 -6.47 0.11 -7.02
C GLY A 87 -7.93 -0.32 -6.95
N SER A 88 -8.19 -1.47 -6.32
CA SER A 88 -9.55 -2.02 -6.14
C SER A 88 -10.44 -1.13 -5.26
N SER A 89 -9.84 -0.32 -4.41
CA SER A 89 -10.52 0.68 -3.57
C SER A 89 -10.91 1.96 -4.32
N GLY A 90 -10.50 2.13 -5.59
CA GLY A 90 -10.67 3.35 -6.37
C GLY A 90 -9.61 4.43 -6.10
N GLU A 91 -8.62 4.15 -5.24
CA GLU A 91 -7.48 5.03 -5.01
C GLU A 91 -6.48 4.91 -6.17
N SER A 92 -5.92 6.04 -6.62
CA SER A 92 -4.88 6.05 -7.65
C SER A 92 -3.50 5.87 -7.04
N TYR A 93 -2.69 5.06 -7.71
CA TYR A 93 -1.30 4.79 -7.36
C TYR A 93 -0.40 5.13 -8.54
N ARG A 94 0.77 5.68 -8.24
CA ARG A 94 1.85 5.85 -9.20
C ARG A 94 2.82 4.69 -9.07
N LEU A 95 3.13 4.04 -10.16
CA LEU A 95 4.12 2.99 -10.24
C LEU A 95 5.33 3.53 -10.99
N ASP A 96 6.49 3.52 -10.36
CA ASP A 96 7.76 3.81 -10.97
C ASP A 96 8.40 2.48 -11.39
N LEU A 97 8.66 2.33 -12.69
CA LEU A 97 9.18 1.11 -13.29
C LEU A 97 10.60 1.38 -13.80
N GLU A 98 11.55 0.54 -13.41
CA GLU A 98 12.94 0.62 -13.85
C GLU A 98 13.42 -0.77 -14.30
N LEU A 99 13.98 -0.84 -15.51
CA LEU A 99 14.58 -2.05 -16.06
C LEU A 99 16.09 -1.96 -15.97
N THR A 100 16.70 -3.00 -15.43
CA THR A 100 18.16 -3.16 -15.41
C THR A 100 18.55 -4.43 -16.17
N GLU A 101 19.45 -4.31 -17.13
CA GLU A 101 19.92 -5.42 -17.93
C GLU A 101 21.31 -5.87 -17.52
N GLN A 102 21.50 -7.18 -17.46
CA GLN A 102 22.80 -7.81 -17.28
C GLN A 102 23.08 -8.76 -18.46
N PRO A 103 24.02 -8.42 -19.36
CA PRO A 103 24.34 -9.27 -20.50
C PRO A 103 24.95 -10.58 -20.03
N GLN A 104 24.59 -11.68 -20.70
CA GLN A 104 25.09 -13.01 -20.48
C GLN A 104 25.51 -13.65 -21.81
N THR A 105 26.23 -14.81 -21.77
CA THR A 105 26.81 -15.45 -22.94
C THR A 105 25.78 -15.86 -24.02
N ALA A 106 24.55 -16.19 -23.63
CA ALA A 106 23.50 -16.69 -24.54
C ALA A 106 22.21 -15.85 -24.49
N GLY A 107 22.24 -14.66 -23.86
CA GLY A 107 21.08 -13.80 -23.69
C GLY A 107 21.33 -12.69 -22.66
N ARG A 108 20.30 -12.21 -22.04
CA ARG A 108 20.39 -11.19 -21.00
C ARG A 108 19.45 -11.51 -19.84
N THR A 109 19.89 -11.23 -18.63
CA THR A 109 19.02 -11.21 -17.45
C THR A 109 18.51 -9.80 -17.28
N VAL A 110 17.20 -9.66 -17.21
CA VAL A 110 16.54 -8.36 -17.02
C VAL A 110 15.85 -8.36 -15.66
N THR A 111 16.13 -7.34 -14.87
CA THR A 111 15.47 -7.09 -13.59
C THR A 111 14.54 -5.91 -13.74
N LEU A 112 13.27 -6.12 -13.45
CA LEU A 112 12.28 -5.07 -13.34
C LEU A 112 12.14 -4.69 -11.86
N HIS A 113 12.46 -3.44 -11.53
CA HIS A 113 12.16 -2.83 -10.25
C HIS A 113 10.84 -2.07 -10.35
N VAL A 114 9.91 -2.37 -9.44
CA VAL A 114 8.60 -1.71 -9.37
C VAL A 114 8.44 -1.06 -8.01
N GLU A 115 8.35 0.24 -7.97
CA GLU A 115 8.06 1.00 -6.75
C GLU A 115 6.67 1.63 -6.84
N VAL A 116 5.83 1.40 -5.83
CA VAL A 116 4.43 1.86 -5.82
C VAL A 116 4.27 2.96 -4.80
N PHE A 117 3.75 4.09 -5.25
CA PHE A 117 3.46 5.26 -4.44
C PHE A 117 1.96 5.51 -4.35
N ALA A 118 1.49 5.86 -3.16
CA ALA A 118 0.13 6.32 -2.97
C ALA A 118 -0.08 7.74 -3.52
N SER A 119 -1.31 8.17 -3.64
CA SER A 119 -1.70 9.49 -4.15
C SER A 119 -1.08 10.67 -3.39
N ASN A 120 -0.71 10.47 -2.13
CA ASN A 120 0.00 11.47 -1.31
C ASN A 120 1.52 11.49 -1.51
N GLY A 121 2.05 10.67 -2.44
CA GLY A 121 3.49 10.56 -2.72
C GLY A 121 4.28 9.65 -1.76
N ALA A 122 3.63 9.02 -0.78
CA ALA A 122 4.30 8.08 0.11
C ALA A 122 4.55 6.74 -0.60
N ALA A 123 5.78 6.22 -0.49
CA ALA A 123 6.10 4.88 -0.95
C ALA A 123 5.33 3.83 -0.13
N VAL A 124 4.66 2.91 -0.82
CA VAL A 124 3.87 1.85 -0.21
C VAL A 124 4.61 0.52 -0.23
N CYS A 125 5.14 0.13 -1.37
CA CYS A 125 5.96 -1.08 -1.52
C CYS A 125 6.90 -0.97 -2.72
N GLY A 126 8.00 -1.76 -2.68
CA GLY A 126 8.91 -1.97 -3.80
C GLY A 126 9.12 -3.46 -4.01
N LEU A 127 9.13 -3.93 -5.24
CA LEU A 127 9.30 -5.33 -5.62
C LEU A 127 10.23 -5.44 -6.83
N ASP A 128 11.07 -6.48 -6.82
CA ASP A 128 11.97 -6.81 -7.91
C ASP A 128 11.52 -8.11 -8.57
N PHE A 129 11.49 -8.10 -9.92
CA PHE A 129 11.17 -9.25 -10.73
C PHE A 129 12.31 -9.51 -11.71
N VAL A 130 12.74 -10.76 -11.83
CA VAL A 130 13.88 -11.13 -12.65
C VAL A 130 13.45 -12.12 -13.72
N ARG A 131 13.87 -11.87 -14.95
CA ARG A 131 13.62 -12.75 -16.09
C ARG A 131 14.85 -12.85 -16.98
N TYR A 132 15.04 -14.00 -17.59
CA TYR A 132 16.03 -14.23 -18.63
C TYR A 132 15.38 -14.13 -20.02
N TRP A 133 15.96 -13.30 -20.89
CA TRP A 133 15.62 -13.23 -22.31
C TRP A 133 16.75 -13.79 -23.16
N PRO A 134 16.50 -14.87 -23.95
CA PRO A 134 17.46 -15.39 -24.88
C PRO A 134 17.73 -14.40 -26.03
N ASN A 135 18.93 -14.50 -26.65
CA ASN A 135 19.28 -13.71 -27.84
C ASN A 135 18.50 -14.18 -29.06
#